data_d197199ead6d0f0fa4d27a5577fee0fc
#
_entry.id   d197199ead6d0f0fa4d27a5577fee0fc
#
_cell.length_a   1.000
_cell.length_b   1.000
_cell.length_c   1.000
_cell.angle_alpha   90.00
_cell.angle_beta   90.00
_cell.angle_gamma   90.00
#
_symmetry.space_group_name_H-M   'P 1'
#
loop_
_entity.id
_entity.type
_entity.pdbx_description
1 polymer ?
#
loop_
_entity_poly.entity_id
_entity_poly.type
_entity_poly.pdbx_seq_one_letter_code
_entity_poly.pdbx_strand_id
1 'polypeptide(L)'
;MADDTHARIVNVGGNCDFYKESWVYDESYPLYDSLQCPFIPGDFHCLSNGRPDKQYLKYRWSPTGGCDPPKFDGLDLVNRFKGKKIMFVGDSISNNQWVSFACMIHAAIPNANFTTYHGVPMASINFTEGNKTYKDIDDRFAAFAKGLTTWSTWVDKNIDPKKTQVFYQGISPTHPKGKDWGFPHTTCADHTTPINGTTYPGIPEPGVAVLKEVLSKMSNPVILLDVTTMSQLRKDAHPSYYTNQGRTLRDCGHWCVAGVPDTWNHLLYASIVGRPETRTHRVDMNLPILIT
;
A
#
# COMPACT_ATOMS: atom_id res chain seq x y z
N MET A 1 -19.25 28.32 15.10
CA MET A 1 -19.38 26.89 14.73
C MET A 1 -18.23 26.64 13.78
N ALA A 2 -17.16 26.05 14.29
CA ALA A 2 -15.99 25.72 13.49
C ALA A 2 -16.32 24.50 12.62
N ASP A 3 -16.22 24.70 11.32
CA ASP A 3 -16.43 23.66 10.30
C ASP A 3 -15.23 22.71 10.33
N ASP A 4 -15.48 21.47 10.76
CA ASP A 4 -14.48 20.44 11.01
C ASP A 4 -14.20 19.68 9.68
N THR A 5 -13.70 20.43 8.67
CA THR A 5 -13.34 19.91 7.33
C THR A 5 -11.87 19.50 7.24
N HIS A 6 -11.37 18.78 8.26
CA HIS A 6 -10.02 18.23 8.17
C HIS A 6 -10.04 16.88 7.46
N ALA A 7 -9.05 16.66 6.57
CA ALA A 7 -8.83 15.39 5.92
C ALA A 7 -8.91 14.27 6.96
N ARG A 8 -9.94 13.46 6.86
CA ARG A 8 -10.22 12.45 7.86
C ARG A 8 -9.22 11.30 7.65
N ILE A 9 -8.20 11.24 8.52
CA ILE A 9 -7.65 9.93 8.88
C ILE A 9 -8.86 9.21 9.49
N VAL A 10 -9.49 8.36 8.70
CA VAL A 10 -10.71 7.68 9.13
C VAL A 10 -10.28 6.62 10.13
N ASN A 11 -10.45 6.91 11.41
CA ASN A 11 -10.46 5.88 12.44
C ASN A 11 -11.66 4.97 12.15
N VAL A 12 -11.41 3.90 11.46
CA VAL A 12 -12.40 2.89 11.11
C VAL A 12 -12.61 2.06 12.37
N GLY A 13 -13.79 2.17 12.98
CA GLY A 13 -14.14 1.37 14.15
C GLY A 13 -14.04 2.07 15.52
N GLY A 14 -14.47 3.31 15.65
CA GLY A 14 -14.51 4.00 16.96
C GLY A 14 -13.12 4.32 17.50
N ASN A 15 -12.70 3.72 18.62
CA ASN A 15 -11.38 3.96 19.23
C ASN A 15 -10.24 3.10 18.63
N CYS A 16 -10.46 2.37 17.54
CA CYS A 16 -9.49 1.48 16.92
C CYS A 16 -8.67 2.19 15.83
N ASP A 17 -7.35 2.18 16.02
CA ASP A 17 -6.39 2.62 15.00
C ASP A 17 -5.72 1.40 14.37
N PHE A 18 -6.15 1.01 13.17
CA PHE A 18 -5.60 -0.16 12.45
C PHE A 18 -4.16 0.04 11.97
N TYR A 19 -3.60 1.23 12.09
CA TYR A 19 -2.27 1.55 11.55
C TYR A 19 -1.18 1.61 12.62
N LYS A 20 -1.54 1.48 13.91
CA LYS A 20 -0.58 1.46 15.03
C LYS A 20 -0.49 0.09 15.62
N GLU A 21 0.56 -0.68 15.23
CA GLU A 21 0.63 -2.05 15.72
C GLU A 21 1.97 -2.71 15.45
N SER A 22 2.00 -4.04 15.58
CA SER A 22 3.18 -4.85 15.36
C SER A 22 2.93 -6.03 14.41
N TRP A 23 4.00 -6.53 13.83
CA TRP A 23 3.96 -7.78 13.09
C TRP A 23 4.10 -8.95 14.06
N VAL A 24 3.17 -9.89 13.98
CA VAL A 24 3.17 -11.11 14.77
C VAL A 24 3.28 -12.33 13.88
N TYR A 25 4.01 -13.34 14.35
CA TYR A 25 4.13 -14.60 13.64
C TYR A 25 2.82 -15.37 13.69
N ASP A 26 2.38 -15.90 12.55
CA ASP A 26 1.13 -16.65 12.41
C ASP A 26 1.29 -17.75 11.33
N GLU A 27 1.25 -19.00 11.77
CA GLU A 27 1.40 -20.17 10.89
C GLU A 27 0.33 -20.26 9.79
N SER A 28 -0.84 -19.67 10.01
CA SER A 28 -1.95 -19.69 9.03
C SER A 28 -1.67 -18.83 7.79
N TYR A 29 -0.65 -17.98 7.81
CA TYR A 29 -0.23 -17.16 6.69
C TYR A 29 0.77 -17.90 5.77
N PRO A 30 0.83 -17.56 4.50
CA PRO A 30 0.11 -16.49 3.79
C PRO A 30 -1.36 -16.84 3.52
N LEU A 31 -2.14 -15.84 3.13
CA LEU A 31 -3.58 -15.99 2.82
C LEU A 31 -3.83 -16.87 1.58
N TYR A 32 -2.83 -17.03 0.72
CA TYR A 32 -2.89 -17.85 -0.50
C TYR A 32 -1.49 -18.32 -0.90
N ASP A 33 -1.46 -19.33 -1.76
CA ASP A 33 -0.21 -19.77 -2.40
C ASP A 33 0.09 -18.89 -3.61
N SER A 34 1.17 -18.10 -3.53
CA SER A 34 1.59 -17.22 -4.62
C SER A 34 1.94 -17.97 -5.91
N LEU A 35 2.35 -19.24 -5.83
CA LEU A 35 2.65 -20.06 -7.01
C LEU A 35 1.37 -20.38 -7.82
N GLN A 36 0.20 -20.23 -7.24
CA GLN A 36 -1.09 -20.44 -7.90
C GLN A 36 -1.68 -19.11 -8.46
N CYS A 37 -1.07 -17.96 -8.18
CA CYS A 37 -1.55 -16.69 -8.71
C CYS A 37 -0.95 -16.39 -10.08
N PRO A 38 -1.78 -16.26 -11.15
CA PRO A 38 -1.29 -16.06 -12.51
C PRO A 38 -0.89 -14.62 -12.83
N PHE A 39 -1.05 -13.67 -11.89
CA PHE A 39 -0.89 -12.24 -12.15
C PHE A 39 0.47 -11.68 -11.72
N ILE A 40 1.28 -12.45 -10.97
CA ILE A 40 2.51 -11.95 -10.38
C ILE A 40 3.60 -11.79 -11.43
N PRO A 41 4.08 -10.55 -11.71
CA PRO A 41 5.24 -10.35 -12.57
C PRO A 41 6.49 -10.98 -11.98
N GLY A 42 7.43 -11.37 -12.82
CA GLY A 42 8.68 -12.00 -12.39
C GLY A 42 9.45 -11.21 -11.35
N ASP A 43 9.43 -9.88 -11.41
CA ASP A 43 10.14 -9.03 -10.44
C ASP A 43 9.62 -9.16 -9.00
N PHE A 44 8.36 -9.55 -8.81
CA PHE A 44 7.72 -9.68 -7.50
C PHE A 44 7.49 -11.13 -7.07
N HIS A 45 7.77 -12.10 -7.95
CA HIS A 45 7.49 -13.51 -7.72
C HIS A 45 8.64 -14.23 -7.03
N CYS A 46 8.97 -13.81 -5.82
CA CYS A 46 10.15 -14.23 -5.09
C CYS A 46 10.30 -15.74 -4.94
N LEU A 47 9.21 -16.49 -4.68
CA LEU A 47 9.26 -17.94 -4.55
C LEU A 47 9.56 -18.62 -5.89
N SER A 48 8.95 -18.18 -6.98
CA SER A 48 9.23 -18.68 -8.32
C SER A 48 10.67 -18.39 -8.75
N ASN A 49 11.23 -17.26 -8.28
CA ASN A 49 12.64 -16.91 -8.52
C ASN A 49 13.61 -17.60 -7.55
N GLY A 50 13.14 -18.60 -6.80
CA GLY A 50 13.99 -19.46 -5.97
C GLY A 50 14.35 -18.90 -4.61
N ARG A 51 13.56 -17.97 -4.03
CA ARG A 51 13.74 -17.53 -2.64
C ARG A 51 13.54 -18.71 -1.69
N PRO A 52 14.58 -19.16 -0.95
CA PRO A 52 14.49 -20.34 -0.09
C PRO A 52 13.77 -20.05 1.23
N ASP A 53 13.86 -18.83 1.70
CA ASP A 53 13.21 -18.37 2.92
C ASP A 53 11.72 -18.13 2.68
N LYS A 54 10.89 -18.71 3.55
CA LYS A 54 9.44 -18.52 3.57
C LYS A 54 8.95 -17.85 4.85
N GLN A 55 9.86 -17.50 5.76
CA GLN A 55 9.50 -16.97 7.06
C GLN A 55 8.81 -15.61 6.94
N TYR A 56 9.24 -14.76 5.97
CA TYR A 56 8.62 -13.47 5.70
C TYR A 56 7.12 -13.55 5.37
N LEU A 57 6.64 -14.69 4.88
CA LEU A 57 5.22 -14.93 4.59
C LEU A 57 4.38 -15.18 5.86
N LYS A 58 5.02 -15.55 6.98
CA LYS A 58 4.37 -16.00 8.20
C LYS A 58 4.09 -14.87 9.19
N TYR A 59 4.03 -13.64 8.73
CA TYR A 59 3.75 -12.50 9.59
C TYR A 59 2.46 -11.81 9.16
N ARG A 60 1.59 -11.57 10.15
CA ARG A 60 0.40 -10.75 10.00
C ARG A 60 0.52 -9.46 10.82
N TRP A 61 -0.12 -8.43 10.35
CA TRP A 61 -0.29 -7.20 11.11
C TRP A 61 -1.36 -7.42 12.17
N SER A 62 -1.06 -7.11 13.42
CA SER A 62 -1.95 -7.40 14.55
C SER A 62 -2.16 -6.16 15.39
N PRO A 63 -3.33 -5.51 15.28
CA PRO A 63 -3.71 -4.40 16.10
C PRO A 63 -3.69 -4.72 17.60
N THR A 64 -3.19 -3.78 18.46
CA THR A 64 -3.27 -3.90 19.92
C THR A 64 -4.70 -3.59 20.40
N GLY A 65 -5.03 -4.07 21.58
CA GLY A 65 -6.29 -3.72 22.23
C GLY A 65 -7.54 -4.42 21.67
N GLY A 66 -7.39 -5.51 20.93
CA GLY A 66 -8.53 -6.29 20.41
C GLY A 66 -9.26 -5.64 19.23
N CYS A 67 -8.56 -4.80 18.50
CA CYS A 67 -9.05 -4.11 17.32
C CYS A 67 -8.74 -4.84 16.01
N ASP A 68 -8.95 -6.15 15.95
CA ASP A 68 -8.68 -6.90 14.72
C ASP A 68 -9.51 -6.36 13.54
N PRO A 69 -8.87 -6.01 12.42
CA PRO A 69 -9.60 -5.62 11.23
C PRO A 69 -10.45 -6.80 10.72
N PRO A 70 -11.61 -6.54 10.11
CA PRO A 70 -12.39 -7.60 9.47
C PRO A 70 -11.51 -8.44 8.54
N LYS A 71 -11.58 -9.76 8.64
CA LYS A 71 -10.83 -10.66 7.76
C LYS A 71 -11.18 -10.36 6.30
N PHE A 72 -10.17 -10.40 5.44
CA PHE A 72 -10.38 -10.20 4.01
C PHE A 72 -11.36 -11.26 3.47
N ASP A 73 -12.44 -10.78 2.88
CA ASP A 73 -13.43 -11.60 2.18
C ASP A 73 -13.52 -11.12 0.73
N GLY A 74 -12.87 -11.86 -0.16
CA GLY A 74 -12.85 -11.51 -1.59
C GLY A 74 -14.20 -11.67 -2.26
N LEU A 75 -15.06 -12.58 -1.78
CA LEU A 75 -16.41 -12.74 -2.33
C LEU A 75 -17.29 -11.56 -1.93
N ASP A 76 -17.27 -11.12 -0.68
CA ASP A 76 -17.97 -9.91 -0.23
C ASP A 76 -17.48 -8.69 -1.02
N LEU A 77 -16.15 -8.55 -1.19
CA LEU A 77 -15.57 -7.46 -1.97
C LEU A 77 -16.10 -7.43 -3.41
N VAL A 78 -16.06 -8.56 -4.12
CA VAL A 78 -16.53 -8.64 -5.51
C VAL A 78 -18.04 -8.36 -5.60
N ASN A 79 -18.84 -8.84 -4.64
CA ASN A 79 -20.27 -8.55 -4.60
C ASN A 79 -20.56 -7.06 -4.40
N ARG A 80 -19.82 -6.37 -3.54
CA ARG A 80 -19.93 -4.91 -3.31
C ARG A 80 -19.60 -4.10 -4.55
N PHE A 81 -18.61 -4.55 -5.31
CA PHE A 81 -18.12 -3.85 -6.50
C PHE A 81 -18.65 -4.40 -7.83
N LYS A 82 -19.64 -5.27 -7.80
CA LYS A 82 -20.28 -5.77 -9.00
C LYS A 82 -20.80 -4.62 -9.88
N GLY A 83 -20.34 -4.58 -11.14
CA GLY A 83 -20.66 -3.52 -12.09
C GLY A 83 -19.94 -2.19 -11.88
N LYS A 84 -18.97 -2.14 -10.96
CA LYS A 84 -18.15 -0.95 -10.66
C LYS A 84 -16.69 -1.18 -11.00
N LYS A 85 -15.90 -0.13 -10.92
CA LYS A 85 -14.46 -0.16 -11.22
C LYS A 85 -13.66 0.18 -9.98
N ILE A 86 -12.58 -0.57 -9.76
CA ILE A 86 -11.51 -0.23 -8.83
C ILE A 86 -10.30 0.08 -9.69
N MET A 87 -9.70 1.24 -9.51
CA MET A 87 -8.57 1.70 -10.31
C MET A 87 -7.41 2.04 -9.39
N PHE A 88 -6.27 1.41 -9.65
CA PHE A 88 -4.99 1.75 -9.02
C PHE A 88 -4.23 2.69 -9.96
N VAL A 89 -3.78 3.81 -9.42
CA VAL A 89 -3.06 4.83 -10.18
C VAL A 89 -1.78 5.20 -9.43
N GLY A 90 -0.65 5.01 -10.05
CA GLY A 90 0.65 5.31 -9.45
C GLY A 90 1.79 4.65 -10.21
N ASP A 91 2.85 4.38 -9.49
CA ASP A 91 4.09 3.78 -10.02
C ASP A 91 4.13 2.25 -9.81
N SER A 92 5.32 1.69 -9.78
CA SER A 92 5.56 0.27 -9.56
C SER A 92 5.10 -0.24 -8.18
N ILE A 93 4.98 0.63 -7.19
CA ILE A 93 4.46 0.28 -5.85
C ILE A 93 2.94 0.11 -5.91
N SER A 94 2.23 0.98 -6.64
CA SER A 94 0.81 0.78 -6.91
C SER A 94 0.56 -0.52 -7.70
N ASN A 95 1.46 -0.87 -8.62
CA ASN A 95 1.42 -2.16 -9.32
C ASN A 95 1.64 -3.34 -8.34
N ASN A 96 2.56 -3.23 -7.37
CA ASN A 96 2.72 -4.22 -6.29
C ASN A 96 1.40 -4.45 -5.54
N GLN A 97 0.71 -3.38 -5.15
CA GLN A 97 -0.57 -3.46 -4.45
C GLN A 97 -1.65 -4.06 -5.33
N TRP A 98 -1.76 -3.63 -6.60
CA TRP A 98 -2.74 -4.14 -7.54
C TRP A 98 -2.58 -5.64 -7.81
N VAL A 99 -1.36 -6.11 -8.03
CA VAL A 99 -1.05 -7.53 -8.25
C VAL A 99 -1.45 -8.37 -7.04
N SER A 100 -1.08 -7.94 -5.83
CA SER A 100 -1.49 -8.59 -4.58
C SER A 100 -3.03 -8.63 -4.47
N PHE A 101 -3.71 -7.51 -4.74
CA PHE A 101 -5.17 -7.43 -4.73
C PHE A 101 -5.82 -8.44 -5.68
N ALA A 102 -5.31 -8.53 -6.91
CA ALA A 102 -5.79 -9.49 -7.89
C ALA A 102 -5.58 -10.95 -7.42
N CYS A 103 -4.42 -11.26 -6.82
CA CYS A 103 -4.12 -12.59 -6.26
C CYS A 103 -5.06 -12.95 -5.10
N MET A 104 -5.32 -12.01 -4.19
CA MET A 104 -6.22 -12.22 -3.05
C MET A 104 -7.66 -12.50 -3.53
N ILE A 105 -8.15 -11.79 -4.54
CA ILE A 105 -9.47 -12.07 -5.15
C ILE A 105 -9.47 -13.43 -5.84
N HIS A 106 -8.45 -13.71 -6.64
CA HIS A 106 -8.34 -14.99 -7.37
C HIS A 106 -8.35 -16.18 -6.39
N ALA A 107 -7.63 -16.08 -5.28
CA ALA A 107 -7.62 -17.12 -4.26
C ALA A 107 -8.97 -17.30 -3.56
N ALA A 108 -9.71 -16.20 -3.36
CA ALA A 108 -11.05 -16.26 -2.75
C ALA A 108 -12.12 -16.82 -3.70
N ILE A 109 -11.92 -16.69 -5.03
CA ILE A 109 -12.87 -17.13 -6.06
C ILE A 109 -12.13 -17.87 -7.18
N PRO A 110 -11.57 -19.05 -6.92
CA PRO A 110 -10.64 -19.73 -7.83
C PRO A 110 -11.26 -20.18 -9.16
N ASN A 111 -12.60 -20.30 -9.20
CA ASN A 111 -13.32 -20.70 -10.42
C ASN A 111 -13.89 -19.50 -11.21
N ALA A 112 -13.56 -18.26 -10.82
CA ALA A 112 -14.00 -17.11 -11.57
C ALA A 112 -13.22 -17.00 -12.89
N ASN A 113 -13.95 -16.74 -13.98
CA ASN A 113 -13.32 -16.35 -15.23
C ASN A 113 -12.74 -14.94 -15.11
N PHE A 114 -11.55 -14.75 -15.62
CA PHE A 114 -10.91 -13.45 -15.69
C PHE A 114 -10.31 -13.18 -17.05
N THR A 115 -10.21 -11.93 -17.43
CA THR A 115 -9.46 -11.46 -18.58
C THR A 115 -8.40 -10.46 -18.11
N THR A 116 -7.18 -10.61 -18.59
CA THR A 116 -6.10 -9.67 -18.32
C THR A 116 -5.80 -8.84 -19.56
N TYR A 117 -5.57 -7.57 -19.36
CA TYR A 117 -5.01 -6.68 -20.37
C TYR A 117 -3.69 -6.13 -19.83
N HIS A 118 -2.62 -6.44 -20.52
CA HIS A 118 -1.31 -5.87 -20.26
C HIS A 118 -1.05 -4.78 -21.29
N GLY A 119 -1.36 -3.54 -20.93
CA GLY A 119 -0.96 -2.37 -21.69
C GLY A 119 0.22 -1.71 -20.98
N VAL A 120 1.24 -1.37 -21.76
CA VAL A 120 2.33 -0.52 -21.27
C VAL A 120 1.77 0.89 -21.16
N PRO A 121 2.10 1.68 -20.12
CA PRO A 121 3.41 2.26 -20.18
C PRO A 121 4.08 2.48 -18.83
N MET A 122 5.34 2.23 -18.76
CA MET A 122 6.21 2.98 -17.88
C MET A 122 6.65 4.23 -18.61
N ALA A 123 6.05 5.37 -18.30
CA ALA A 123 6.65 6.65 -18.66
C ALA A 123 7.55 7.09 -17.50
N SER A 124 8.84 7.23 -17.75
CA SER A 124 9.70 7.97 -16.83
C SER A 124 9.40 9.47 -17.02
N ILE A 125 8.90 10.12 -15.99
CA ILE A 125 8.70 11.57 -16.03
C ILE A 125 9.94 12.22 -15.43
N ASN A 126 10.74 12.91 -16.26
CA ASN A 126 11.71 13.86 -15.78
C ASN A 126 10.95 15.13 -15.39
N PHE A 127 10.85 15.35 -14.07
CA PHE A 127 10.15 16.54 -13.59
C PHE A 127 11.05 17.76 -13.72
N THR A 128 10.68 18.66 -14.62
CA THR A 128 11.34 19.94 -14.82
C THR A 128 10.33 21.08 -14.69
N GLU A 129 10.66 22.08 -13.89
CA GLU A 129 9.88 23.32 -13.81
C GLU A 129 10.68 24.44 -14.47
N GLY A 130 10.27 24.85 -15.66
CA GLY A 130 11.07 25.76 -16.51
C GLY A 130 12.44 25.12 -16.81
N ASN A 131 13.53 25.76 -16.38
CA ASN A 131 14.90 25.26 -16.52
C ASN A 131 15.42 24.53 -15.27
N LYS A 132 14.59 24.31 -14.24
CA LYS A 132 15.01 23.67 -12.98
C LYS A 132 14.83 22.16 -13.08
N THR A 133 15.91 21.42 -12.80
CA THR A 133 15.89 19.96 -12.62
C THR A 133 16.10 19.65 -11.15
N TYR A 134 15.19 18.89 -10.56
CA TYR A 134 15.26 18.49 -9.15
C TYR A 134 16.22 17.31 -9.00
N LYS A 135 17.39 17.51 -8.39
CA LYS A 135 18.48 16.51 -8.31
C LYS A 135 18.78 16.07 -6.88
N ASP A 136 18.67 16.98 -5.92
CA ASP A 136 18.99 16.70 -4.51
C ASP A 136 17.77 16.18 -3.74
N ILE A 137 18.02 15.66 -2.52
CA ILE A 137 16.97 15.09 -1.70
C ILE A 137 15.91 16.14 -1.33
N ASP A 138 16.32 17.36 -1.00
CA ASP A 138 15.40 18.47 -0.69
C ASP A 138 14.61 18.88 -1.94
N ASP A 139 15.26 18.91 -3.10
CA ASP A 139 14.60 19.14 -4.37
C ASP A 139 13.60 18.03 -4.71
N ARG A 140 13.87 16.78 -4.33
CA ARG A 140 12.93 15.66 -4.52
C ARG A 140 11.68 15.81 -3.68
N PHE A 141 11.80 16.26 -2.44
CA PHE A 141 10.64 16.53 -1.58
C PHE A 141 9.85 17.74 -2.09
N ALA A 142 10.51 18.77 -2.60
CA ALA A 142 9.84 19.89 -3.23
C ALA A 142 9.10 19.44 -4.52
N ALA A 143 9.72 18.58 -5.33
CA ALA A 143 9.09 17.98 -6.51
C ALA A 143 7.90 17.09 -6.11
N PHE A 144 8.06 16.26 -5.08
CA PHE A 144 6.99 15.43 -4.54
C PHE A 144 5.81 16.29 -4.06
N ALA A 145 6.07 17.32 -3.24
CA ALA A 145 5.05 18.24 -2.77
C ALA A 145 4.28 18.89 -3.92
N LYS A 146 4.99 19.30 -4.98
CA LYS A 146 4.39 19.93 -6.16
C LYS A 146 3.56 18.94 -6.98
N GLY A 147 4.07 17.75 -7.22
CA GLY A 147 3.35 16.67 -7.88
C GLY A 147 2.08 16.30 -7.14
N LEU A 148 2.20 16.14 -5.82
CA LEU A 148 1.07 15.80 -4.95
C LEU A 148 0.02 16.94 -4.89
N THR A 149 0.46 18.21 -4.88
CA THR A 149 -0.43 19.38 -4.97
C THR A 149 -1.15 19.43 -6.32
N THR A 150 -0.47 19.08 -7.41
CA THR A 150 -1.10 18.99 -8.73
C THR A 150 -2.16 17.89 -8.77
N TRP A 151 -1.83 16.72 -8.23
CA TRP A 151 -2.77 15.62 -8.09
C TRP A 151 -3.98 15.99 -7.22
N SER A 152 -3.76 16.59 -6.07
CA SER A 152 -4.84 17.00 -5.15
C SER A 152 -5.79 18.00 -5.79
N THR A 153 -5.25 18.98 -6.51
CA THR A 153 -6.02 19.96 -7.28
C THR A 153 -6.85 19.28 -8.38
N TRP A 154 -6.28 18.27 -9.04
CA TRP A 154 -6.99 17.51 -10.07
C TRP A 154 -8.14 16.70 -9.45
N VAL A 155 -7.90 16.03 -8.32
CA VAL A 155 -8.93 15.27 -7.60
C VAL A 155 -10.06 16.19 -7.17
N ASP A 156 -9.75 17.32 -6.51
CA ASP A 156 -10.73 18.28 -6.05
C ASP A 156 -11.60 18.83 -7.19
N LYS A 157 -11.02 18.99 -8.38
CA LYS A 157 -11.71 19.56 -9.54
C LYS A 157 -12.52 18.54 -10.34
N ASN A 158 -12.07 17.28 -10.41
CA ASN A 158 -12.58 16.31 -11.39
C ASN A 158 -13.31 15.12 -10.77
N ILE A 159 -13.13 14.86 -9.48
CA ILE A 159 -13.76 13.72 -8.80
C ILE A 159 -14.97 14.19 -7.99
N ASP A 160 -16.12 13.60 -8.28
CA ASP A 160 -17.32 13.76 -7.47
C ASP A 160 -17.29 12.74 -6.31
N PRO A 161 -17.13 13.18 -5.04
CA PRO A 161 -17.03 12.26 -3.90
C PRO A 161 -18.33 11.49 -3.63
N LYS A 162 -19.45 11.89 -4.24
CA LYS A 162 -20.69 11.14 -4.19
C LYS A 162 -20.72 9.98 -5.18
N LYS A 163 -19.79 9.92 -6.13
CA LYS A 163 -19.72 8.91 -7.18
C LYS A 163 -18.44 8.08 -7.14
N THR A 164 -17.39 8.57 -6.51
CA THR A 164 -16.09 7.86 -6.45
C THR A 164 -15.43 8.08 -5.10
N GLN A 165 -15.02 7.02 -4.45
CA GLN A 165 -14.17 7.09 -3.26
C GLN A 165 -12.71 7.16 -3.69
N VAL A 166 -11.94 8.03 -3.06
CA VAL A 166 -10.51 8.17 -3.29
C VAL A 166 -9.74 7.70 -2.06
N PHE A 167 -8.82 6.78 -2.28
CA PHE A 167 -7.85 6.34 -1.30
C PHE A 167 -6.46 6.79 -1.74
N TYR A 168 -5.65 7.21 -0.80
CA TYR A 168 -4.23 7.47 -1.02
C TYR A 168 -3.43 6.43 -0.24
N GLN A 169 -2.60 5.65 -0.94
CA GLN A 169 -1.65 4.75 -0.29
C GLN A 169 -0.52 5.55 0.32
N GLY A 170 -0.26 5.34 1.61
CA GLY A 170 0.90 5.92 2.30
C GLY A 170 2.22 5.51 1.64
N ILE A 171 3.27 6.24 1.95
CA ILE A 171 4.58 6.06 1.32
C ILE A 171 5.16 4.69 1.67
N SER A 172 5.50 3.93 0.65
CA SER A 172 6.22 2.67 0.79
C SER A 172 7.72 2.95 0.97
N PRO A 173 8.33 2.50 2.08
CA PRO A 173 9.76 2.71 2.32
C PRO A 173 10.63 1.78 1.50
N THR A 174 11.90 2.14 1.38
CA THR A 174 12.96 1.28 0.86
C THR A 174 13.94 0.89 1.96
N HIS A 175 14.57 -0.29 1.85
CA HIS A 175 15.52 -0.80 2.85
C HIS A 175 16.90 -1.13 2.25
N PRO A 176 17.58 -0.19 1.57
CA PRO A 176 18.85 -0.48 0.90
C PRO A 176 20.05 -0.54 1.85
N LYS A 177 19.96 0.07 3.04
CA LYS A 177 21.10 0.24 3.97
C LYS A 177 20.66 -0.06 5.39
N GLY A 178 21.21 -1.13 5.97
CA GLY A 178 20.87 -1.58 7.32
C GLY A 178 21.21 -0.59 8.45
N LYS A 179 22.11 0.35 8.23
CA LYS A 179 22.37 1.43 9.18
C LYS A 179 21.12 2.23 9.54
N ASP A 180 20.15 2.30 8.62
CA ASP A 180 18.93 3.07 8.80
C ASP A 180 17.97 2.41 9.82
N TRP A 181 18.21 1.14 10.19
CA TRP A 181 17.48 0.42 11.26
C TRP A 181 18.41 -0.27 12.28
N GLY A 182 19.64 0.26 12.44
CA GLY A 182 20.53 -0.17 13.51
C GLY A 182 21.43 -1.37 13.20
N PHE A 183 21.51 -1.82 11.93
CA PHE A 183 22.37 -2.93 11.48
C PHE A 183 23.34 -2.46 10.39
N PRO A 184 24.40 -1.70 10.75
CA PRO A 184 25.42 -1.26 9.79
C PRO A 184 25.96 -2.45 8.98
N HIS A 185 26.31 -2.23 7.72
CA HIS A 185 26.85 -3.23 6.80
C HIS A 185 25.88 -4.31 6.32
N THR A 186 24.59 -4.22 6.65
CA THR A 186 23.55 -5.10 6.11
C THR A 186 22.61 -4.35 5.15
N THR A 187 21.75 -5.09 4.50
CA THR A 187 20.73 -4.64 3.54
C THR A 187 19.45 -5.45 3.73
N CYS A 188 18.41 -5.19 2.96
CA CYS A 188 17.20 -6.03 2.99
C CYS A 188 17.49 -7.52 2.75
N ALA A 189 18.59 -7.83 2.03
CA ALA A 189 18.95 -9.20 1.67
C ALA A 189 19.42 -10.06 2.85
N ASP A 190 19.83 -9.42 3.93
CA ASP A 190 20.46 -10.05 5.07
C ASP A 190 19.46 -10.33 6.21
N HIS A 191 18.18 -10.14 5.96
CA HIS A 191 17.13 -10.26 6.96
C HIS A 191 15.98 -11.16 6.50
N THR A 192 15.47 -11.97 7.44
CA THR A 192 14.36 -12.93 7.22
C THR A 192 13.17 -12.67 8.15
N THR A 193 13.30 -11.68 9.05
CA THR A 193 12.28 -11.34 10.06
C THR A 193 12.03 -9.85 10.10
N PRO A 194 10.80 -9.43 10.49
CA PRO A 194 10.48 -8.02 10.72
C PRO A 194 11.36 -7.37 11.80
N ILE A 195 11.29 -6.06 11.86
CA ILE A 195 11.73 -5.31 13.06
C ILE A 195 10.67 -5.50 14.13
N ASN A 196 11.10 -5.88 15.33
CA ASN A 196 10.18 -6.09 16.46
C ASN A 196 9.65 -4.76 17.00
N GLY A 197 8.41 -4.79 17.46
CA GLY A 197 7.75 -3.64 18.10
C GLY A 197 6.89 -2.83 17.14
N THR A 198 6.49 -1.66 17.59
CA THR A 198 5.51 -0.78 16.93
C THR A 198 6.14 0.46 16.32
N THR A 199 7.43 0.66 16.55
CA THR A 199 8.16 1.89 16.15
C THR A 199 9.36 1.54 15.29
N TYR A 200 9.48 2.22 14.16
CA TYR A 200 10.67 2.13 13.34
C TYR A 200 11.84 2.85 14.01
N PRO A 201 13.01 2.21 14.19
CA PRO A 201 14.15 2.81 14.89
C PRO A 201 14.93 3.83 14.05
N GLY A 202 14.72 3.86 12.76
CA GLY A 202 15.39 4.74 11.82
C GLY A 202 14.79 6.14 11.72
N ILE A 203 15.21 6.87 10.69
CA ILE A 203 14.68 8.21 10.41
C ILE A 203 13.24 8.06 9.91
N PRO A 204 12.30 8.84 10.47
CA PRO A 204 10.94 8.89 9.93
C PRO A 204 10.95 9.23 8.43
N GLU A 205 10.01 8.64 7.66
CA GLU A 205 9.89 8.93 6.23
C GLU A 205 9.49 10.41 6.01
N PRO A 206 10.39 11.24 5.46
CA PRO A 206 10.15 12.70 5.41
C PRO A 206 8.96 13.09 4.54
N GLY A 207 8.65 12.30 3.53
CA GLY A 207 7.51 12.53 2.63
C GLY A 207 6.14 12.44 3.32
N VAL A 208 6.06 11.77 4.49
CA VAL A 208 4.79 11.63 5.24
C VAL A 208 4.26 12.97 5.72
N ALA A 209 5.13 13.87 6.16
CA ALA A 209 4.70 15.21 6.58
C ALA A 209 4.12 16.01 5.41
N VAL A 210 4.79 15.97 4.27
CA VAL A 210 4.32 16.60 3.03
C VAL A 210 2.98 16.02 2.58
N LEU A 211 2.85 14.68 2.61
CA LEU A 211 1.62 14.00 2.26
C LEU A 211 0.45 14.45 3.16
N LYS A 212 0.64 14.40 4.47
CA LYS A 212 -0.41 14.80 5.45
C LYS A 212 -0.78 16.28 5.28
N GLU A 213 0.19 17.14 5.03
CA GLU A 213 -0.06 18.56 4.79
C GLU A 213 -0.93 18.79 3.53
N VAL A 214 -0.60 18.13 2.40
CA VAL A 214 -1.39 18.30 1.17
C VAL A 214 -2.78 17.71 1.34
N LEU A 215 -2.91 16.51 1.90
CA LEU A 215 -4.22 15.89 2.12
C LEU A 215 -5.11 16.73 3.04
N SER A 216 -4.54 17.41 4.05
CA SER A 216 -5.30 18.26 4.96
C SER A 216 -5.91 19.49 4.30
N LYS A 217 -5.41 19.90 3.13
CA LYS A 217 -5.87 21.06 2.37
C LYS A 217 -6.89 20.72 1.28
N MET A 218 -7.16 19.44 1.06
CA MET A 218 -8.09 18.98 0.03
C MET A 218 -9.55 19.23 0.41
N SER A 219 -10.34 19.65 -0.57
CA SER A 219 -11.80 19.79 -0.45
C SER A 219 -12.51 18.45 -0.62
N ASN A 220 -11.97 17.59 -1.48
CA ASN A 220 -12.48 16.23 -1.69
C ASN A 220 -11.98 15.30 -0.57
N PRO A 221 -12.85 14.56 0.12
CA PRO A 221 -12.42 13.64 1.17
C PRO A 221 -11.60 12.48 0.57
N VAL A 222 -10.34 12.42 0.96
CA VAL A 222 -9.42 11.33 0.60
C VAL A 222 -9.10 10.52 1.85
N ILE A 223 -9.11 9.20 1.71
CA ILE A 223 -8.81 8.28 2.79
C ILE A 223 -7.36 7.87 2.70
N LEU A 224 -6.58 8.22 3.71
CA LEU A 224 -5.19 7.77 3.81
C LEU A 224 -5.15 6.33 4.33
N LEU A 225 -4.57 5.43 3.52
CA LEU A 225 -4.10 4.13 3.97
C LEU A 225 -2.68 4.34 4.52
N ASP A 226 -2.55 4.59 5.83
CA ASP A 226 -1.27 4.97 6.46
C ASP A 226 -0.36 3.74 6.68
N VAL A 227 0.06 3.14 5.57
CA VAL A 227 0.84 1.90 5.54
C VAL A 227 2.34 2.09 5.76
N THR A 228 2.81 3.33 5.95
CA THR A 228 4.25 3.64 5.98
C THR A 228 4.97 2.94 7.13
N THR A 229 4.55 3.15 8.37
CA THR A 229 5.24 2.57 9.54
C THR A 229 5.23 1.05 9.53
N MET A 230 4.08 0.42 9.21
CA MET A 230 4.00 -1.04 9.10
C MET A 230 4.97 -1.58 8.06
N SER A 231 5.10 -0.88 6.94
CA SER A 231 6.01 -1.28 5.86
C SER A 231 7.48 -1.04 6.24
N GLN A 232 7.79 0.03 6.99
CA GLN A 232 9.14 0.27 7.52
C GLN A 232 9.64 -0.86 8.43
N LEU A 233 8.75 -1.56 9.12
CA LEU A 233 9.10 -2.68 9.98
C LEU A 233 9.42 -3.97 9.21
N ARG A 234 9.21 -4.01 7.87
CA ARG A 234 9.30 -5.22 7.03
C ARG A 234 10.51 -5.26 6.10
N LYS A 235 11.69 -4.92 6.62
CA LYS A 235 12.95 -5.02 5.88
C LYS A 235 13.22 -6.40 5.24
N ASP A 236 12.57 -7.44 5.75
CA ASP A 236 12.69 -8.85 5.37
C ASP A 236 11.90 -9.24 4.12
N ALA A 237 10.92 -8.43 3.70
CA ALA A 237 9.90 -8.85 2.73
C ALA A 237 10.13 -8.33 1.30
N HIS A 238 11.31 -7.78 1.02
CA HIS A 238 11.69 -7.33 -0.33
C HIS A 238 12.15 -8.48 -1.21
N PRO A 239 12.04 -8.34 -2.55
CA PRO A 239 12.57 -9.34 -3.48
C PRO A 239 14.07 -9.59 -3.31
N SER A 240 14.84 -8.56 -2.95
CA SER A 240 16.29 -8.66 -2.80
C SER A 240 16.93 -9.17 -4.10
N TYR A 241 17.59 -10.33 -4.08
CA TYR A 241 18.17 -10.97 -5.26
C TYR A 241 17.24 -11.94 -5.98
N TYR A 242 15.98 -12.06 -5.53
CA TYR A 242 14.99 -12.99 -6.06
C TYR A 242 14.01 -12.29 -7.00
N THR A 243 14.56 -11.52 -7.95
CA THR A 243 13.85 -10.90 -9.07
C THR A 243 14.05 -11.70 -10.34
N ASN A 244 13.31 -11.38 -11.43
CA ASN A 244 13.52 -11.97 -12.74
C ASN A 244 14.90 -11.62 -13.37
N GLN A 245 15.57 -10.58 -12.85
CA GLN A 245 16.91 -10.18 -13.27
C GLN A 245 18.03 -10.99 -12.57
N GLY A 246 17.66 -11.94 -11.74
CA GLY A 246 18.60 -12.78 -11.00
C GLY A 246 19.41 -11.99 -9.97
N ARG A 247 20.61 -12.53 -9.62
CA ARG A 247 21.44 -11.96 -8.55
C ARG A 247 22.23 -10.71 -8.95
N THR A 248 22.04 -10.18 -10.13
CA THR A 248 22.78 -9.01 -10.62
C THR A 248 22.26 -7.70 -10.07
N LEU A 249 20.98 -7.65 -9.74
CA LEU A 249 20.34 -6.46 -9.16
C LEU A 249 19.66 -6.83 -7.84
N ARG A 250 19.94 -6.05 -6.79
CA ARG A 250 19.28 -6.19 -5.50
C ARG A 250 18.14 -5.18 -5.41
N ASP A 251 16.94 -5.67 -5.22
CA ASP A 251 15.73 -4.87 -5.06
C ASP A 251 15.30 -4.83 -3.58
N CYS A 252 15.52 -3.70 -2.94
CA CYS A 252 15.05 -3.40 -1.59
C CYS A 252 13.96 -2.30 -1.58
N GLY A 253 13.28 -2.09 -2.70
CA GLY A 253 12.25 -1.07 -2.87
C GLY A 253 10.86 -1.66 -3.12
N HIS A 254 10.76 -2.69 -3.94
CA HIS A 254 9.52 -3.43 -4.16
C HIS A 254 9.30 -4.52 -3.11
N TRP A 255 8.16 -5.20 -3.19
CA TRP A 255 7.75 -6.23 -2.24
C TRP A 255 7.50 -7.56 -2.95
N CYS A 256 7.85 -8.65 -2.27
CA CYS A 256 7.41 -9.97 -2.69
C CYS A 256 5.89 -10.07 -2.62
N VAL A 257 5.28 -10.74 -3.57
CA VAL A 257 3.87 -11.12 -3.59
C VAL A 257 3.80 -12.67 -3.61
N ALA A 258 3.14 -13.31 -2.65
CA ALA A 258 2.47 -12.80 -1.46
C ALA A 258 3.43 -12.08 -0.49
N GLY A 259 2.90 -11.18 0.36
CA GLY A 259 3.72 -10.45 1.35
C GLY A 259 3.05 -9.18 1.89
N VAL A 260 3.85 -8.13 2.09
CA VAL A 260 3.40 -6.86 2.67
C VAL A 260 2.21 -6.22 1.93
N PRO A 261 2.15 -6.22 0.58
CA PRO A 261 1.00 -5.66 -0.13
C PRO A 261 -0.34 -6.33 0.19
N ASP A 262 -0.34 -7.60 0.62
CA ASP A 262 -1.57 -8.28 1.03
C ASP A 262 -2.16 -7.63 2.29
N THR A 263 -1.30 -7.16 3.19
CA THR A 263 -1.74 -6.41 4.38
C THR A 263 -2.29 -5.03 4.02
N TRP A 264 -1.70 -4.34 3.04
CA TRP A 264 -2.27 -3.08 2.55
C TRP A 264 -3.68 -3.27 1.99
N ASN A 265 -3.88 -4.34 1.23
CA ASN A 265 -5.20 -4.69 0.66
C ASN A 265 -6.19 -5.17 1.73
N HIS A 266 -5.72 -5.85 2.77
CA HIS A 266 -6.54 -6.19 3.93
C HIS A 266 -7.04 -4.92 4.64
N LEU A 267 -6.17 -3.93 4.85
CA LEU A 267 -6.55 -2.65 5.45
C LEU A 267 -7.43 -1.81 4.52
N LEU A 268 -7.21 -1.87 3.21
CA LEU A 268 -8.13 -1.28 2.23
C LEU A 268 -9.52 -1.89 2.38
N TYR A 269 -9.63 -3.21 2.40
CA TYR A 269 -10.89 -3.90 2.60
C TYR A 269 -11.54 -3.52 3.94
N ALA A 270 -10.79 -3.54 5.04
CA ALA A 270 -11.27 -3.13 6.34
C ALA A 270 -11.79 -1.68 6.34
N SER A 271 -11.10 -0.78 5.62
CA SER A 271 -11.53 0.61 5.45
C SER A 271 -12.81 0.76 4.61
N ILE A 272 -13.09 -0.18 3.72
CA ILE A 272 -14.32 -0.21 2.94
C ILE A 272 -15.49 -0.71 3.79
N VAL A 273 -15.32 -1.80 4.56
CA VAL A 273 -16.41 -2.47 5.27
C VAL A 273 -16.63 -1.96 6.69
N GLY A 274 -15.59 -1.43 7.35
CA GLY A 274 -15.60 -1.05 8.77
C GLY A 274 -16.19 0.34 9.07
N ARG A 275 -16.75 1.06 8.10
CA ARG A 275 -17.35 2.37 8.34
C ARG A 275 -18.73 2.22 8.98
N PRO A 276 -18.98 2.82 10.17
CA PRO A 276 -20.32 2.89 10.69
C PRO A 276 -21.19 3.71 9.73
N GLU A 277 -22.39 3.21 9.42
CA GLU A 277 -23.43 3.99 8.74
C GLU A 277 -23.80 5.17 9.63
N THR A 278 -23.13 6.31 9.46
CA THR A 278 -23.61 7.54 10.07
C THR A 278 -24.84 8.01 9.34
N ARG A 279 -25.96 8.10 10.05
CA ARG A 279 -27.32 8.46 9.55
C ARG A 279 -27.40 9.79 8.78
N THR A 280 -26.36 10.61 8.74
CA THR A 280 -26.38 11.94 8.12
C THR A 280 -25.70 12.05 6.76
N HIS A 281 -24.81 11.11 6.38
CA HIS A 281 -24.31 10.99 5.02
C HIS A 281 -24.19 9.50 4.71
N ARG A 282 -25.21 8.94 4.06
CA ARG A 282 -25.04 7.68 3.33
C ARG A 282 -24.04 7.92 2.21
N VAL A 283 -22.75 7.78 2.52
CA VAL A 283 -21.79 7.49 1.47
C VAL A 283 -22.16 6.11 0.97
N ASP A 284 -22.61 6.02 -0.25
CA ASP A 284 -22.91 4.71 -0.87
C ASP A 284 -21.61 3.91 -0.84
N MET A 285 -21.55 2.90 0.04
CA MET A 285 -20.39 2.05 0.29
C MET A 285 -19.95 1.26 -0.95
N ASN A 286 -20.70 1.42 -2.03
CA ASN A 286 -20.52 0.75 -3.30
C ASN A 286 -20.07 1.70 -4.43
N LEU A 287 -19.48 2.82 -4.16
CA LEU A 287 -18.95 3.72 -5.19
C LEU A 287 -17.69 3.12 -5.84
N PRO A 288 -17.41 3.40 -7.13
CA PRO A 288 -16.10 3.14 -7.71
C PRO A 288 -14.96 3.67 -6.84
N ILE A 289 -13.84 2.97 -6.83
CA ILE A 289 -12.67 3.31 -6.02
C ILE A 289 -11.52 3.77 -6.92
N LEU A 290 -10.89 4.87 -6.53
CA LEU A 290 -9.60 5.32 -7.04
C LEU A 290 -8.57 5.20 -5.92
N ILE A 291 -7.50 4.46 -6.17
CA ILE A 291 -6.36 4.26 -5.24
C ILE A 291 -5.14 4.88 -5.91
N THR A 292 -4.49 5.80 -5.22
CA THR A 292 -3.30 6.51 -5.70
C THR A 292 -2.19 6.44 -4.69
#